data_33b8cef77bf53ff3228f57c6457e09e2
#
_entry.id   33b8cef77bf53ff3228f57c6457e09e2
#
_cell.length_a   1.000
_cell.length_b   1.000
_cell.length_c   1.000
_cell.angle_alpha   90.00
_cell.angle_beta   90.00
_cell.angle_gamma   90.00
#
_symmetry.space_group_name_H-M   'P 1'
#
loop_
_entity.id
_entity.type
_entity.pdbx_description
1 polymer ?
#
loop_
_entity_poly.entity_id
_entity_poly.type
_entity_poly.pdbx_seq_one_letter_code
_entity_poly.pdbx_strand_id
1 'polypeptide(L)'
;MDAKRSSIPVDSLLQLRQRLDRLPKKSPERATQVAAIAELYGVSPSTVYRALNLIHKPHAVHRADRGKPRVLQQAQLERYCELIAALKLRTTNKQGRHLSTRRAIELLEDYGVETEQGLVRAPKGILTRSTVNEYLSRWLLNQSRLLRQPPAVRFQAEHSNDCWQFDLSPSDLKHIEKPEWIDLSKGEPTLMLFSVVDDRSGVAYQEYHCVYGEDAETALRFLFNAMVPKADPTFPFQGRPKMIYLDNGPVAKRRVFQNVMQALGIEWQTHIPAGKDGTRTTARSKGKVERPFRTVKEAHETLYHFHKPETEVQANEWLMRYLVRTYNVQCHRCEPHSRIEDWLANLPAEGLREMCTWEQFCRFAREPERRKVGTDARVTIEGTTFEVEPDMAGESVVLLWGL
;
A
#
# COMPACT_ATOMS: atom_id res chain seq x y z
N MET A 1 -8.20 0.95 -26.38
CA MET A 1 -8.35 -0.24 -27.23
C MET A 1 -7.11 -1.09 -27.08
N ASP A 2 -7.12 -2.04 -26.16
CA ASP A 2 -6.03 -2.99 -26.00
C ASP A 2 -6.07 -3.97 -27.19
N ALA A 3 -5.07 -3.87 -28.04
CA ALA A 3 -4.84 -4.85 -29.09
C ALA A 3 -4.57 -6.21 -28.40
N LYS A 4 -5.58 -7.09 -28.39
CA LYS A 4 -5.37 -8.51 -28.08
C LYS A 4 -4.15 -8.97 -28.88
N ARG A 5 -3.07 -9.37 -28.20
CA ARG A 5 -1.93 -10.02 -28.85
C ARG A 5 -2.48 -11.20 -29.64
N SER A 6 -2.50 -11.07 -30.98
CA SER A 6 -2.95 -12.15 -31.87
C SER A 6 -1.97 -13.30 -31.70
N SER A 7 -2.44 -14.40 -31.09
CA SER A 7 -1.66 -15.63 -31.01
C SER A 7 -1.83 -16.37 -32.34
N ILE A 8 -0.71 -16.74 -32.96
CA ILE A 8 -0.75 -17.57 -34.17
C ILE A 8 -1.30 -18.96 -33.81
N PRO A 9 -2.36 -19.44 -34.43
CA PRO A 9 -2.89 -20.77 -34.16
C PRO A 9 -1.85 -21.87 -34.41
N VAL A 10 -1.86 -22.91 -33.57
CA VAL A 10 -0.89 -23.99 -33.63
C VAL A 10 -0.96 -24.73 -34.97
N ASP A 11 -2.16 -24.92 -35.53
CA ASP A 11 -2.35 -25.56 -36.84
C ASP A 11 -1.70 -24.79 -37.99
N SER A 12 -1.78 -23.45 -37.96
CA SER A 12 -1.11 -22.59 -38.95
C SER A 12 0.41 -22.67 -38.85
N LEU A 13 0.93 -22.78 -37.62
CA LEU A 13 2.38 -22.98 -37.39
C LEU A 13 2.83 -24.38 -37.86
N LEU A 14 2.05 -25.41 -37.65
CA LEU A 14 2.34 -26.78 -38.14
C LEU A 14 2.33 -26.83 -39.65
N GLN A 15 1.36 -26.21 -40.31
CA GLN A 15 1.30 -26.13 -41.78
C GLN A 15 2.49 -25.33 -42.32
N LEU A 16 2.82 -24.19 -41.76
CA LEU A 16 4.02 -23.44 -42.12
C LEU A 16 5.27 -24.30 -41.97
N ARG A 17 5.37 -25.04 -40.87
CA ARG A 17 6.50 -25.95 -40.64
C ARG A 17 6.63 -26.99 -41.74
N GLN A 18 5.56 -27.67 -42.10
CA GLN A 18 5.59 -28.66 -43.17
C GLN A 18 6.02 -28.08 -44.53
N ARG A 19 5.60 -26.81 -44.82
CA ARG A 19 6.06 -26.09 -46.03
C ARG A 19 7.55 -25.76 -45.94
N LEU A 20 8.02 -25.26 -44.79
CA LEU A 20 9.43 -24.93 -44.59
C LEU A 20 10.33 -26.18 -44.65
N ASP A 21 9.86 -27.34 -44.20
CA ASP A 21 10.67 -28.55 -44.19
C ASP A 21 10.85 -29.14 -45.63
N ARG A 22 9.96 -28.77 -46.57
CA ARG A 22 10.10 -29.11 -47.99
C ARG A 22 11.06 -28.22 -48.76
N LEU A 23 11.43 -27.08 -48.17
CA LEU A 23 12.33 -26.11 -48.79
C LEU A 23 13.77 -26.27 -48.31
N PRO A 24 14.78 -26.09 -49.18
CA PRO A 24 16.19 -26.08 -48.76
C PRO A 24 16.45 -25.07 -47.62
N LYS A 25 17.32 -25.41 -46.71
CA LYS A 25 17.59 -24.58 -45.49
C LYS A 25 17.98 -23.12 -45.77
N LYS A 26 18.57 -22.81 -46.94
CA LYS A 26 19.02 -21.47 -47.31
C LYS A 26 18.14 -20.86 -48.43
N SER A 27 16.99 -21.43 -48.76
CA SER A 27 16.11 -20.87 -49.80
C SER A 27 15.52 -19.53 -49.38
N PRO A 28 15.54 -18.51 -50.26
CA PRO A 28 14.87 -17.22 -49.99
C PRO A 28 13.35 -17.37 -49.80
N GLU A 29 12.74 -18.40 -50.38
CA GLU A 29 11.32 -18.68 -50.27
C GLU A 29 10.89 -18.98 -48.82
N ARG A 30 11.83 -19.44 -47.99
CA ARG A 30 11.54 -19.63 -46.54
C ARG A 30 11.21 -18.32 -45.86
N ALA A 31 11.94 -17.26 -46.17
CA ALA A 31 11.70 -15.93 -45.61
C ALA A 31 10.36 -15.37 -46.09
N THR A 32 10.03 -15.59 -47.36
CA THR A 32 8.73 -15.19 -47.95
C THR A 32 7.55 -15.89 -47.25
N GLN A 33 7.65 -17.20 -47.03
CA GLN A 33 6.60 -17.97 -46.31
C GLN A 33 6.41 -17.50 -44.90
N VAL A 34 7.50 -17.17 -44.17
CA VAL A 34 7.44 -16.64 -42.81
C VAL A 34 6.85 -15.25 -42.79
N ALA A 35 7.24 -14.37 -43.77
CA ALA A 35 6.71 -13.02 -43.89
C ALA A 35 5.19 -13.03 -44.16
N ALA A 36 4.70 -13.92 -45.03
CA ALA A 36 3.28 -14.06 -45.31
C ALA A 36 2.46 -14.43 -44.05
N ILE A 37 2.95 -15.36 -43.24
CA ILE A 37 2.30 -15.68 -41.93
C ILE A 37 2.40 -14.52 -40.95
N ALA A 38 3.50 -13.83 -40.91
CA ALA A 38 3.67 -12.64 -40.07
C ALA A 38 2.66 -11.54 -40.41
N GLU A 39 2.44 -11.29 -41.72
CA GLU A 39 1.46 -10.34 -42.22
C GLU A 39 0.04 -10.77 -41.91
N LEU A 40 -0.29 -12.05 -42.18
CA LEU A 40 -1.64 -12.62 -41.95
C LEU A 40 -2.09 -12.46 -40.50
N TYR A 41 -1.19 -12.62 -39.55
CA TYR A 41 -1.51 -12.55 -38.12
C TYR A 41 -1.07 -11.22 -37.47
N GLY A 42 -0.60 -10.22 -38.22
CA GLY A 42 -0.19 -8.91 -37.71
C GLY A 42 0.96 -8.98 -36.70
N VAL A 43 1.90 -9.91 -36.89
CA VAL A 43 3.06 -10.10 -36.00
C VAL A 43 4.39 -9.93 -36.75
N SER A 44 5.48 -9.77 -36.03
CA SER A 44 6.80 -9.70 -36.67
C SER A 44 7.30 -11.09 -37.13
N PRO A 45 8.12 -11.17 -38.21
CA PRO A 45 8.73 -12.43 -38.64
C PRO A 45 9.52 -13.13 -37.51
N SER A 46 10.17 -12.36 -36.62
CA SER A 46 10.87 -12.91 -35.45
C SER A 46 9.92 -13.58 -34.46
N THR A 47 8.67 -13.10 -34.34
CA THR A 47 7.63 -13.74 -33.51
C THR A 47 7.24 -15.08 -34.11
N VAL A 48 7.09 -15.18 -35.46
CA VAL A 48 6.80 -16.44 -36.15
C VAL A 48 7.93 -17.45 -35.94
N TYR A 49 9.19 -17.04 -36.12
CA TYR A 49 10.34 -17.93 -35.86
C TYR A 49 10.40 -18.40 -34.41
N ARG A 50 10.09 -17.54 -33.45
CA ARG A 50 10.05 -17.91 -32.04
C ARG A 50 8.95 -18.94 -31.77
N ALA A 51 7.77 -18.74 -32.34
CA ALA A 51 6.64 -19.69 -32.23
C ALA A 51 6.96 -21.07 -32.89
N LEU A 52 7.57 -21.06 -34.08
CA LEU A 52 8.05 -22.25 -34.73
C LEU A 52 9.08 -23.03 -33.89
N ASN A 53 10.01 -22.32 -33.23
CA ASN A 53 11.00 -22.92 -32.36
C ASN A 53 10.40 -23.54 -31.09
N LEU A 54 9.32 -22.98 -30.56
CA LEU A 54 8.60 -23.53 -29.43
C LEU A 54 7.91 -24.87 -29.77
N ILE A 55 7.36 -24.98 -31.00
CA ILE A 55 6.75 -26.23 -31.48
C ILE A 55 7.82 -27.27 -31.81
N HIS A 56 9.00 -26.84 -32.22
CA HIS A 56 10.06 -27.76 -32.65
C HIS A 56 10.91 -28.35 -31.54
N LYS A 57 10.90 -27.74 -30.36
CA LYS A 57 11.57 -28.37 -29.22
C LYS A 57 10.62 -29.45 -28.66
N PRO A 58 10.83 -30.74 -29.04
CA PRO A 58 10.25 -31.77 -28.20
C PRO A 58 10.73 -31.49 -26.78
N HIS A 59 9.85 -31.61 -25.80
CA HIS A 59 10.27 -31.55 -24.40
C HIS A 59 11.50 -32.41 -24.28
N ALA A 60 12.66 -31.82 -24.03
CA ALA A 60 13.91 -32.53 -24.03
C ALA A 60 13.71 -33.75 -23.16
N VAL A 61 13.86 -34.96 -23.75
CA VAL A 61 13.78 -36.19 -23.00
C VAL A 61 14.88 -36.14 -22.00
N HIS A 62 14.50 -35.81 -20.77
CA HIS A 62 15.48 -35.67 -19.70
C HIS A 62 15.86 -37.10 -19.28
N ARG A 63 17.15 -37.31 -19.08
CA ARG A 63 17.64 -38.55 -18.49
C ARG A 63 16.90 -38.79 -17.18
N ALA A 64 16.65 -40.07 -16.84
CA ALA A 64 15.94 -40.45 -15.60
C ALA A 64 16.63 -39.96 -14.30
N ASP A 65 17.94 -39.66 -14.39
CA ASP A 65 18.74 -39.12 -13.29
C ASP A 65 18.84 -37.60 -13.26
N ARG A 66 18.11 -36.91 -14.17
CA ARG A 66 18.14 -35.45 -14.21
C ARG A 66 17.63 -34.87 -12.89
N GLY A 67 18.49 -34.08 -12.27
CA GLY A 67 18.20 -33.41 -11.01
C GLY A 67 18.40 -34.24 -9.78
N LYS A 68 19.00 -35.45 -9.92
CA LYS A 68 19.54 -36.19 -8.79
C LYS A 68 21.02 -35.86 -8.65
N PRO A 69 21.52 -35.56 -7.45
CA PRO A 69 22.95 -35.35 -7.23
C PRO A 69 23.69 -36.63 -7.44
N ARG A 70 24.87 -36.57 -8.13
CA ARG A 70 25.66 -37.76 -8.48
C ARG A 70 26.79 -38.03 -7.52
N VAL A 71 27.34 -36.97 -6.91
CA VAL A 71 28.53 -37.01 -6.07
C VAL A 71 28.18 -37.06 -4.59
N LEU A 72 27.09 -36.40 -4.21
CA LEU A 72 26.59 -36.33 -2.84
C LEU A 72 25.25 -37.01 -2.73
N GLN A 73 24.92 -37.53 -1.58
CA GLN A 73 23.55 -37.91 -1.27
C GLN A 73 22.65 -36.69 -1.28
N GLN A 74 21.38 -36.83 -1.73
CA GLN A 74 20.46 -35.71 -1.84
C GLN A 74 20.31 -34.93 -0.53
N ALA A 75 20.17 -35.63 0.59
CA ALA A 75 20.02 -35.03 1.91
C ALA A 75 21.27 -34.20 2.33
N GLN A 76 22.46 -34.66 1.97
CA GLN A 76 23.68 -33.91 2.25
C GLN A 76 23.77 -32.63 1.41
N LEU A 77 23.46 -32.74 0.13
CA LEU A 77 23.47 -31.55 -0.75
C LEU A 77 22.39 -30.54 -0.36
N GLU A 78 21.19 -31.00 0.03
CA GLU A 78 20.13 -30.17 0.53
C GLU A 78 20.58 -29.39 1.77
N ARG A 79 21.14 -30.08 2.75
CA ARG A 79 21.72 -29.46 3.96
C ARG A 79 22.77 -28.41 3.64
N TYR A 80 23.68 -28.67 2.71
CA TYR A 80 24.70 -27.69 2.31
C TYR A 80 24.07 -26.48 1.60
N CYS A 81 23.08 -26.70 0.75
CA CYS A 81 22.36 -25.62 0.08
C CYS A 81 21.56 -24.76 1.08
N GLU A 82 20.91 -25.35 2.09
CA GLU A 82 20.25 -24.63 3.17
C GLU A 82 21.23 -23.76 3.96
N LEU A 83 22.38 -24.29 4.35
CA LEU A 83 23.43 -23.53 5.05
C LEU A 83 23.98 -22.38 4.20
N ILE A 84 24.20 -22.60 2.91
CA ILE A 84 24.61 -21.55 1.97
C ILE A 84 23.53 -20.49 1.83
N ALA A 85 22.26 -20.88 1.73
CA ALA A 85 21.13 -19.96 1.70
C ALA A 85 21.05 -19.13 2.99
N ALA A 86 21.21 -19.77 4.15
CA ALA A 86 21.23 -19.09 5.45
C ALA A 86 22.39 -18.10 5.57
N LEU A 87 23.60 -18.46 5.14
CA LEU A 87 24.74 -17.54 5.09
C LEU A 87 24.47 -16.33 4.20
N LYS A 88 23.87 -16.53 3.02
CA LYS A 88 23.50 -15.44 2.11
C LYS A 88 22.44 -14.54 2.70
N LEU A 89 21.42 -15.08 3.37
CA LEU A 89 20.40 -14.29 4.06
C LEU A 89 20.99 -13.46 5.20
N ARG A 90 21.79 -14.10 6.06
CA ARG A 90 22.40 -13.45 7.23
C ARG A 90 23.35 -12.30 6.84
N THR A 91 24.00 -12.40 5.69
CA THR A 91 24.91 -11.37 5.19
C THR A 91 24.24 -10.31 4.31
N THR A 92 22.93 -10.42 4.09
CA THR A 92 22.20 -9.44 3.28
C THR A 92 22.09 -8.11 4.03
N ASN A 93 22.61 -7.05 3.42
CA ASN A 93 22.47 -5.69 3.94
C ASN A 93 21.22 -4.99 3.43
N LYS A 94 20.94 -3.78 3.93
CA LYS A 94 19.76 -2.96 3.53
C LYS A 94 19.74 -2.62 2.02
N GLN A 95 20.88 -2.66 1.34
CA GLN A 95 21.01 -2.39 -0.12
C GLN A 95 20.92 -3.68 -0.96
N GLY A 96 20.60 -4.83 -0.36
CA GLY A 96 20.48 -6.12 -1.04
C GLY A 96 21.81 -6.81 -1.38
N ARG A 97 22.96 -6.25 -0.98
CA ARG A 97 24.25 -6.93 -1.11
C ARG A 97 24.33 -8.10 -0.15
N HIS A 98 24.78 -9.22 -0.63
CA HIS A 98 24.94 -10.45 0.14
C HIS A 98 26.17 -11.23 -0.34
N LEU A 99 26.57 -12.20 0.44
CA LEU A 99 27.68 -13.10 0.13
C LEU A 99 27.43 -13.82 -1.20
N SER A 100 28.45 -13.87 -2.07
CA SER A 100 28.36 -14.65 -3.31
C SER A 100 28.30 -16.13 -3.03
N THR A 101 27.68 -16.91 -3.91
CA THR A 101 27.60 -18.38 -3.76
C THR A 101 28.98 -19.02 -3.68
N ARG A 102 29.94 -18.51 -4.46
CA ARG A 102 31.33 -18.99 -4.40
C ARG A 102 31.93 -18.79 -3.02
N ARG A 103 31.81 -17.58 -2.47
CA ARG A 103 32.36 -17.26 -1.15
C ARG A 103 31.66 -18.02 -0.02
N ALA A 104 30.34 -18.27 -0.16
CA ALA A 104 29.62 -19.10 0.80
C ALA A 104 30.10 -20.56 0.80
N ILE A 105 30.41 -21.11 -0.37
CA ILE A 105 30.99 -22.44 -0.50
C ILE A 105 32.37 -22.48 0.19
N GLU A 106 33.25 -21.52 -0.12
CA GLU A 106 34.60 -21.44 0.49
C GLU A 106 34.51 -21.37 2.03
N LEU A 107 33.60 -20.57 2.58
CA LEU A 107 33.41 -20.50 4.03
C LEU A 107 32.90 -21.80 4.62
N LEU A 108 31.98 -22.49 3.96
CA LEU A 108 31.47 -23.78 4.40
C LEU A 108 32.51 -24.88 4.32
N GLU A 109 33.39 -24.82 3.32
CA GLU A 109 34.51 -25.78 3.15
C GLU A 109 35.67 -25.53 4.13
N ASP A 110 36.03 -24.26 4.36
CA ASP A 110 37.20 -23.91 5.17
C ASP A 110 36.88 -23.88 6.67
N TYR A 111 35.78 -23.29 7.06
CA TYR A 111 35.42 -23.07 8.47
C TYR A 111 34.26 -23.92 8.95
N GLY A 112 33.32 -24.24 8.03
CA GLY A 112 32.04 -24.83 8.40
C GLY A 112 31.05 -23.83 8.97
N VAL A 113 29.85 -24.30 9.31
CA VAL A 113 28.79 -23.56 9.97
C VAL A 113 28.34 -24.32 11.21
N GLU A 114 28.28 -23.63 12.33
CA GLU A 114 27.80 -24.18 13.58
C GLU A 114 26.25 -24.25 13.55
N THR A 115 25.75 -25.44 13.85
CA THR A 115 24.31 -25.72 13.91
C THR A 115 23.98 -26.36 15.25
N GLU A 116 22.67 -26.45 15.58
CA GLU A 116 22.24 -27.15 16.81
C GLU A 116 22.74 -28.61 16.89
N GLN A 117 23.05 -29.22 15.76
CA GLN A 117 23.56 -30.57 15.64
C GLN A 117 25.10 -30.64 15.59
N GLY A 118 25.78 -29.52 15.81
CA GLY A 118 27.24 -29.39 15.76
C GLY A 118 27.75 -28.70 14.49
N LEU A 119 29.08 -28.70 14.33
CA LEU A 119 29.77 -28.07 13.21
C LEU A 119 29.57 -28.87 11.92
N VAL A 120 29.00 -28.26 10.91
CA VAL A 120 28.83 -28.83 9.57
C VAL A 120 29.82 -28.21 8.60
N ARG A 121 30.66 -29.04 8.00
CA ARG A 121 31.67 -28.64 7.02
C ARG A 121 31.49 -29.44 5.72
N ALA A 122 31.55 -28.76 4.58
CA ALA A 122 31.52 -29.45 3.30
C ALA A 122 32.93 -29.92 2.91
N PRO A 123 33.08 -31.10 2.28
CA PRO A 123 34.35 -31.54 1.73
C PRO A 123 34.83 -30.59 0.63
N LYS A 124 36.15 -30.31 0.62
CA LYS A 124 36.73 -29.35 -0.35
C LYS A 124 36.57 -29.82 -1.79
N GLY A 125 36.14 -28.86 -2.64
CA GLY A 125 36.07 -29.03 -4.10
C GLY A 125 34.87 -29.86 -4.61
N ILE A 126 34.01 -30.36 -3.73
CA ILE A 126 32.82 -31.14 -4.13
C ILE A 126 31.70 -30.25 -4.56
N LEU A 127 31.55 -29.08 -3.92
CA LEU A 127 30.50 -28.12 -4.23
C LEU A 127 30.95 -27.16 -5.34
N THR A 128 30.27 -27.21 -6.50
CA THR A 128 30.50 -26.22 -7.56
C THR A 128 29.46 -25.12 -7.52
N ARG A 129 29.84 -23.90 -7.88
CA ARG A 129 28.93 -22.75 -7.95
C ARG A 129 27.69 -23.04 -8.82
N SER A 130 27.90 -23.69 -9.98
CA SER A 130 26.80 -24.01 -10.91
C SER A 130 25.83 -25.00 -10.29
N THR A 131 26.32 -26.09 -9.69
CA THR A 131 25.48 -27.09 -9.02
C THR A 131 24.71 -26.48 -7.86
N VAL A 132 25.37 -25.74 -6.98
CA VAL A 132 24.70 -25.08 -5.84
C VAL A 132 23.61 -24.10 -6.32
N ASN A 133 23.90 -23.25 -7.31
CA ASN A 133 22.90 -22.31 -7.84
C ASN A 133 21.70 -23.03 -8.49
N GLU A 134 21.94 -24.14 -9.19
CA GLU A 134 20.86 -24.96 -9.76
C GLU A 134 19.94 -25.50 -8.65
N TYR A 135 20.52 -26.08 -7.60
CA TYR A 135 19.75 -26.65 -6.50
C TYR A 135 19.11 -25.58 -5.61
N LEU A 136 19.77 -24.45 -5.36
CA LEU A 136 19.12 -23.30 -4.70
C LEU A 136 17.87 -22.84 -5.46
N SER A 137 17.94 -22.81 -6.79
CA SER A 137 16.78 -22.46 -7.63
C SER A 137 15.70 -23.55 -7.60
N ARG A 138 16.10 -24.80 -7.66
CA ARG A 138 15.22 -25.95 -7.69
C ARG A 138 14.45 -26.14 -6.38
N TRP A 139 15.13 -26.00 -5.25
CA TRP A 139 14.53 -26.10 -3.91
C TRP A 139 13.97 -24.79 -3.39
N LEU A 140 13.93 -23.75 -4.24
CA LEU A 140 13.34 -22.45 -3.91
C LEU A 140 14.08 -21.71 -2.78
N LEU A 141 15.34 -22.01 -2.57
CA LEU A 141 16.23 -21.41 -1.57
C LEU A 141 16.94 -20.15 -2.07
N ASN A 142 16.56 -19.62 -3.22
CA ASN A 142 17.12 -18.36 -3.73
C ASN A 142 16.77 -17.20 -2.78
N GLN A 143 17.74 -16.35 -2.50
CA GLN A 143 17.59 -15.18 -1.64
C GLN A 143 16.38 -14.33 -2.00
N SER A 144 16.19 -14.01 -3.28
CA SER A 144 15.04 -13.21 -3.76
C SER A 144 13.68 -13.85 -3.44
N ARG A 145 13.65 -15.19 -3.34
CA ARG A 145 12.45 -15.93 -2.98
C ARG A 145 12.24 -16.04 -1.47
N LEU A 146 13.33 -16.32 -0.73
CA LEU A 146 13.30 -16.40 0.73
C LEU A 146 13.00 -15.04 1.38
N LEU A 147 13.46 -13.94 0.77
CA LEU A 147 13.16 -12.57 1.18
C LEU A 147 11.84 -12.04 0.56
N ARG A 148 11.19 -12.85 -0.28
CA ARG A 148 9.92 -12.45 -0.89
C ARG A 148 8.87 -12.34 0.21
N GLN A 149 8.30 -11.15 0.30
CA GLN A 149 7.17 -10.94 1.19
C GLN A 149 6.00 -11.83 0.75
N PRO A 150 5.19 -12.33 1.69
CA PRO A 150 3.98 -13.06 1.36
C PRO A 150 3.12 -12.22 0.40
N PRO A 151 2.38 -12.85 -0.51
CA PRO A 151 1.50 -12.12 -1.41
C PRO A 151 0.52 -11.28 -0.58
N ALA A 152 0.46 -9.99 -0.88
CA ALA A 152 -0.55 -9.13 -0.26
C ALA A 152 -1.93 -9.62 -0.73
N VAL A 153 -2.73 -10.12 0.19
CA VAL A 153 -4.13 -10.41 -0.06
C VAL A 153 -4.83 -9.06 -0.28
N ARG A 154 -5.48 -8.91 -1.44
CA ARG A 154 -6.24 -7.71 -1.73
C ARG A 154 -7.51 -7.75 -0.88
N PHE A 155 -7.53 -6.98 0.19
CA PHE A 155 -8.76 -6.73 0.94
C PHE A 155 -9.65 -5.77 0.14
N GLN A 156 -10.92 -6.04 0.13
CA GLN A 156 -11.96 -5.12 -0.35
C GLN A 156 -13.19 -5.34 0.50
N ALA A 157 -13.72 -4.27 1.08
CA ALA A 157 -14.95 -4.28 1.84
C ALA A 157 -16.12 -4.76 0.95
N GLU A 158 -17.09 -5.43 1.54
CA GLU A 158 -18.24 -5.96 0.83
C GLU A 158 -19.19 -4.83 0.41
N HIS A 159 -19.44 -3.88 1.34
CA HIS A 159 -20.32 -2.75 1.09
C HIS A 159 -19.58 -1.42 1.26
N SER A 160 -20.15 -0.39 0.66
CA SER A 160 -19.75 0.99 0.89
C SER A 160 -19.99 1.37 2.34
N ASN A 161 -19.11 2.17 2.93
CA ASN A 161 -19.09 2.50 4.36
C ASN A 161 -18.82 1.33 5.34
N ASP A 162 -18.46 0.15 4.86
CA ASP A 162 -17.95 -0.90 5.76
C ASP A 162 -16.57 -0.53 6.30
N CYS A 163 -15.70 0.01 5.46
CA CYS A 163 -14.35 0.39 5.87
C CYS A 163 -13.87 1.65 5.14
N TRP A 164 -13.45 2.64 5.91
CA TRP A 164 -12.74 3.80 5.40
C TRP A 164 -11.26 3.72 5.74
N GLN A 165 -10.41 4.03 4.78
CA GLN A 165 -8.97 4.19 5.01
C GLN A 165 -8.69 5.68 5.21
N PHE A 166 -8.13 6.03 6.37
CA PHE A 166 -7.75 7.39 6.74
C PHE A 166 -6.24 7.55 6.75
N ASP A 167 -5.75 8.66 6.20
CA ASP A 167 -4.34 9.00 6.20
C ASP A 167 -4.11 10.50 6.00
N LEU A 168 -2.87 10.96 6.27
CA LEU A 168 -2.42 12.33 6.12
C LEU A 168 -1.17 12.38 5.25
N SER A 169 -1.01 13.46 4.49
CA SER A 169 0.19 13.69 3.69
C SER A 169 0.52 15.19 3.65
N PRO A 170 1.79 15.60 3.84
CA PRO A 170 2.17 16.99 3.61
C PRO A 170 1.77 17.44 2.21
N SER A 171 1.19 18.63 2.09
CA SER A 171 0.85 19.23 0.80
C SER A 171 2.08 19.81 0.12
N ASP A 172 2.11 19.77 -1.21
CA ASP A 172 3.11 20.43 -2.03
C ASP A 172 2.73 21.88 -2.39
N LEU A 173 1.52 22.34 -2.00
CA LEU A 173 1.10 23.74 -2.15
C LEU A 173 1.99 24.66 -1.32
N LYS A 174 2.45 25.75 -1.94
CA LYS A 174 3.31 26.75 -1.32
C LYS A 174 2.61 28.10 -1.25
N HIS A 175 3.06 28.94 -0.35
CA HIS A 175 2.58 30.33 -0.21
C HIS A 175 1.11 30.47 0.20
N ILE A 176 0.56 29.45 0.88
CA ILE A 176 -0.73 29.59 1.54
C ILE A 176 -0.55 30.49 2.75
N GLU A 177 -1.41 31.51 2.86
CA GLU A 177 -1.45 32.37 4.02
C GLU A 177 -1.77 31.56 5.28
N LYS A 178 -1.00 31.82 6.33
CA LYS A 178 -1.22 31.16 7.61
C LYS A 178 -2.52 31.68 8.22
N PRO A 179 -3.43 30.81 8.69
CA PRO A 179 -4.63 31.24 9.38
C PRO A 179 -4.31 32.14 10.58
N GLU A 180 -5.16 33.13 10.88
CA GLU A 180 -4.96 34.07 11.99
C GLU A 180 -4.83 33.41 13.37
N TRP A 181 -5.46 32.23 13.55
CA TRP A 181 -5.42 31.46 14.80
C TRP A 181 -4.08 30.76 15.05
N ILE A 182 -3.16 30.76 14.09
CA ILE A 182 -1.87 30.08 14.20
C ILE A 182 -0.93 30.85 15.14
N ASP A 183 -0.49 30.19 16.18
CA ASP A 183 0.51 30.66 17.12
C ASP A 183 1.93 30.33 16.66
N LEU A 184 2.62 31.28 16.06
CA LEU A 184 3.97 31.08 15.52
C LEU A 184 5.01 30.75 16.62
N SER A 185 4.70 30.95 17.90
CA SER A 185 5.58 30.54 18.99
C SER A 185 5.69 29.03 19.13
N LYS A 186 4.71 28.26 18.61
CA LYS A 186 4.68 26.81 18.58
C LYS A 186 5.47 26.20 17.41
N GLY A 187 6.05 27.03 16.54
CA GLY A 187 6.82 26.62 15.37
C GLY A 187 6.13 26.93 14.04
N GLU A 188 6.70 26.43 12.95
CA GLU A 188 6.14 26.60 11.61
C GLU A 188 5.06 25.54 11.36
N PRO A 189 3.81 25.95 11.06
CA PRO A 189 2.77 25.01 10.68
C PRO A 189 3.03 24.43 9.30
N THR A 190 2.56 23.22 9.09
CA THR A 190 2.61 22.54 7.79
C THR A 190 1.20 22.40 7.24
N LEU A 191 1.02 22.74 5.96
CA LEU A 191 -0.23 22.45 5.27
C LEU A 191 -0.28 20.95 4.99
N MET A 192 -1.24 20.27 5.61
CA MET A 192 -1.45 18.83 5.46
C MET A 192 -2.71 18.55 4.65
N LEU A 193 -2.64 17.55 3.79
CA LEU A 193 -3.79 17.00 3.07
C LEU A 193 -4.31 15.79 3.85
N PHE A 194 -5.49 15.91 4.41
CA PHE A 194 -6.23 14.85 5.07
C PHE A 194 -7.07 14.10 4.06
N SER A 195 -7.15 12.79 4.18
CA SER A 195 -7.89 11.95 3.22
C SER A 195 -8.57 10.79 3.89
N VAL A 196 -9.85 10.57 3.55
CA VAL A 196 -10.52 9.29 3.73
C VAL A 196 -10.90 8.72 2.38
N VAL A 197 -10.80 7.40 2.27
CA VAL A 197 -11.19 6.67 1.07
C VAL A 197 -12.05 5.49 1.48
N ASP A 198 -13.22 5.38 0.88
CA ASP A 198 -14.04 4.19 1.02
C ASP A 198 -13.36 2.98 0.39
N ASP A 199 -13.18 1.92 1.15
CA ASP A 199 -12.41 0.74 0.72
C ASP A 199 -13.12 -0.02 -0.41
N ARG A 200 -14.44 -0.04 -0.43
CA ARG A 200 -15.24 -0.71 -1.46
C ARG A 200 -15.14 0.02 -2.80
N SER A 201 -15.55 1.26 -2.83
CA SER A 201 -15.76 2.05 -4.06
C SER A 201 -14.53 2.85 -4.50
N GLY A 202 -13.67 3.22 -3.53
CA GLY A 202 -12.56 4.13 -3.77
C GLY A 202 -12.98 5.60 -3.86
N VAL A 203 -14.22 5.95 -3.48
CA VAL A 203 -14.62 7.35 -3.30
C VAL A 203 -13.73 7.98 -2.25
N ALA A 204 -13.24 9.17 -2.53
CA ALA A 204 -12.38 9.93 -1.62
C ALA A 204 -13.00 11.24 -1.22
N TYR A 205 -12.85 11.59 0.06
CA TYR A 205 -13.07 12.92 0.61
C TYR A 205 -11.76 13.43 1.19
N GLN A 206 -11.41 14.68 0.92
CA GLN A 206 -10.14 15.26 1.32
C GLN A 206 -10.29 16.73 1.69
N GLU A 207 -9.44 17.20 2.61
CA GLU A 207 -9.33 18.60 3.02
C GLU A 207 -7.87 18.97 3.28
N TYR A 208 -7.52 20.22 3.02
CA TYR A 208 -6.27 20.83 3.47
C TYR A 208 -6.46 21.50 4.82
N HIS A 209 -5.53 21.29 5.74
CA HIS A 209 -5.48 21.99 7.02
C HIS A 209 -4.06 22.38 7.38
N CYS A 210 -3.88 23.62 7.85
CA CYS A 210 -2.64 24.08 8.46
C CYS A 210 -2.54 23.54 9.88
N VAL A 211 -1.53 22.73 10.17
CA VAL A 211 -1.36 22.07 11.48
C VAL A 211 0.11 22.05 11.89
N TYR A 212 0.37 21.92 13.19
CA TYR A 212 1.75 21.77 13.73
C TYR A 212 2.27 20.32 13.67
N GLY A 213 1.58 19.44 13.00
CA GLY A 213 1.89 18.02 12.88
C GLY A 213 0.63 17.18 12.81
N GLU A 214 0.74 15.91 13.15
CA GLU A 214 -0.42 15.01 13.23
C GLU A 214 -1.25 15.33 14.49
N ASP A 215 -2.27 16.16 14.31
CA ASP A 215 -3.16 16.63 15.36
C ASP A 215 -4.48 15.86 15.39
N ALA A 216 -4.87 15.38 16.58
CA ALA A 216 -6.10 14.59 16.75
C ALA A 216 -7.36 15.45 16.64
N GLU A 217 -7.30 16.70 17.04
CA GLU A 217 -8.45 17.61 16.97
C GLU A 217 -8.83 17.89 15.52
N THR A 218 -7.85 18.31 14.72
CA THR A 218 -8.07 18.54 13.28
C THR A 218 -8.49 17.27 12.55
N ALA A 219 -7.90 16.12 12.91
CA ALA A 219 -8.30 14.83 12.35
C ALA A 219 -9.77 14.48 12.67
N LEU A 220 -10.21 14.77 13.88
CA LEU A 220 -11.61 14.55 14.28
C LEU A 220 -12.57 15.50 13.58
N ARG A 221 -12.22 16.79 13.42
CA ARG A 221 -13.00 17.76 12.62
C ARG A 221 -13.13 17.30 11.18
N PHE A 222 -12.03 16.91 10.56
CA PHE A 222 -12.01 16.36 9.21
C PHE A 222 -12.91 15.12 9.08
N LEU A 223 -12.81 14.17 10.02
CA LEU A 223 -13.66 12.96 10.02
C LEU A 223 -15.13 13.31 10.19
N PHE A 224 -15.45 14.27 11.04
CA PHE A 224 -16.83 14.78 11.15
C PHE A 224 -17.32 15.31 9.80
N ASN A 225 -16.55 16.19 9.16
CA ASN A 225 -16.88 16.76 7.85
C ASN A 225 -17.03 15.68 6.77
N ALA A 226 -16.22 14.62 6.84
CA ALA A 226 -16.35 13.50 5.92
C ALA A 226 -17.65 12.72 6.11
N MET A 227 -18.16 12.61 7.35
CA MET A 227 -19.35 11.81 7.70
C MET A 227 -20.67 12.55 7.53
N VAL A 228 -20.69 13.88 7.62
CA VAL A 228 -21.92 14.66 7.43
C VAL A 228 -22.30 14.78 5.95
N PRO A 229 -23.60 15.06 5.65
CA PRO A 229 -24.04 15.39 4.31
C PRO A 229 -23.26 16.56 3.74
N LYS A 230 -22.94 16.51 2.44
CA LYS A 230 -22.25 17.60 1.76
C LYS A 230 -23.25 18.63 1.20
N ALA A 231 -22.82 19.89 1.10
CA ALA A 231 -23.62 20.94 0.53
C ALA A 231 -23.96 20.69 -0.96
N ASP A 232 -23.05 20.04 -1.69
CA ASP A 232 -23.28 19.65 -3.09
C ASP A 232 -24.00 18.29 -3.14
N PRO A 233 -25.26 18.21 -3.59
CA PRO A 233 -26.02 16.97 -3.65
C PRO A 233 -25.46 15.96 -4.67
N THR A 234 -24.61 16.41 -5.59
CA THR A 234 -23.93 15.52 -6.54
C THR A 234 -22.79 14.73 -5.89
N PHE A 235 -22.44 15.06 -4.65
CA PHE A 235 -21.45 14.33 -3.87
C PHE A 235 -22.11 13.65 -2.66
N PRO A 236 -22.72 12.48 -2.85
CA PRO A 236 -23.53 11.80 -1.84
C PRO A 236 -22.71 11.10 -0.73
N PHE A 237 -21.38 11.22 -0.73
CA PHE A 237 -20.51 10.59 0.24
C PHE A 237 -20.74 11.12 1.65
N GLN A 238 -21.29 10.28 2.53
CA GLN A 238 -21.66 10.61 3.90
C GLN A 238 -21.86 9.34 4.75
N GLY A 239 -22.20 9.56 6.02
CA GLY A 239 -22.56 8.50 6.97
C GLY A 239 -21.35 7.97 7.75
N ARG A 240 -21.63 7.34 8.89
CA ARG A 240 -20.61 6.75 9.75
C ARG A 240 -20.16 5.41 9.16
N PRO A 241 -18.87 5.20 8.87
CA PRO A 241 -18.37 3.88 8.47
C PRO A 241 -18.49 2.88 9.62
N LYS A 242 -18.51 1.58 9.31
CA LYS A 242 -18.42 0.54 10.35
C LYS A 242 -17.02 0.51 10.97
N MET A 243 -15.99 0.71 10.14
CA MET A 243 -14.59 0.69 10.57
C MET A 243 -13.77 1.81 9.91
N ILE A 244 -12.81 2.36 10.66
CA ILE A 244 -11.74 3.22 10.12
C ILE A 244 -10.41 2.51 10.26
N TYR A 245 -9.68 2.41 9.15
CA TYR A 245 -8.34 1.87 9.09
C TYR A 245 -7.32 3.01 8.91
N LEU A 246 -6.40 3.15 9.86
CA LEU A 246 -5.43 4.23 9.88
C LEU A 246 -4.02 3.71 10.24
N ASP A 247 -3.02 4.57 10.22
CA ASP A 247 -1.71 4.19 10.69
C ASP A 247 -1.60 4.20 12.23
N ASN A 248 -0.51 3.66 12.75
CA ASN A 248 -0.23 3.64 14.19
C ASN A 248 0.41 4.96 14.65
N GLY A 249 -0.06 6.07 14.09
CA GLY A 249 0.40 7.44 14.37
C GLY A 249 -0.12 8.02 15.68
N PRO A 250 0.18 9.28 15.93
CA PRO A 250 -0.28 10.02 17.12
C PRO A 250 -1.81 10.07 17.24
N VAL A 251 -2.53 10.25 16.14
CA VAL A 251 -4.01 10.34 16.12
C VAL A 251 -4.64 9.09 16.75
N ALA A 252 -4.25 7.89 16.31
CA ALA A 252 -4.82 6.63 16.81
C ALA A 252 -4.55 6.38 18.30
N LYS A 253 -3.49 6.97 18.84
CA LYS A 253 -3.06 6.80 20.24
C LYS A 253 -3.75 7.77 21.20
N ARG A 254 -4.34 8.85 20.69
CA ARG A 254 -5.03 9.83 21.51
C ARG A 254 -6.35 9.29 22.06
N ARG A 255 -6.55 9.45 23.35
CA ARG A 255 -7.78 9.03 24.04
C ARG A 255 -9.03 9.66 23.43
N VAL A 256 -8.95 10.97 23.11
CA VAL A 256 -10.06 11.69 22.49
C VAL A 256 -10.54 11.03 21.22
N PHE A 257 -9.64 10.58 20.36
CA PHE A 257 -9.99 9.83 19.14
C PHE A 257 -10.72 8.52 19.49
N GLN A 258 -10.16 7.76 20.44
CA GLN A 258 -10.74 6.47 20.86
C GLN A 258 -12.12 6.64 21.47
N ASN A 259 -12.31 7.66 22.32
CA ASN A 259 -13.61 7.98 22.93
C ASN A 259 -14.66 8.32 21.87
N VAL A 260 -14.30 9.14 20.88
CA VAL A 260 -15.19 9.51 19.76
C VAL A 260 -15.57 8.28 18.94
N MET A 261 -14.59 7.44 18.57
CA MET A 261 -14.87 6.22 17.80
C MET A 261 -15.81 5.28 18.57
N GLN A 262 -15.58 5.10 19.86
CA GLN A 262 -16.44 4.30 20.73
C GLN A 262 -17.87 4.89 20.82
N ALA A 263 -18.01 6.18 21.03
CA ALA A 263 -19.30 6.85 21.15
C ALA A 263 -20.12 6.81 19.85
N LEU A 264 -19.41 6.88 18.69
CA LEU A 264 -20.04 6.76 17.37
C LEU A 264 -20.30 5.30 16.96
N GLY A 265 -19.84 4.32 17.73
CA GLY A 265 -19.93 2.90 17.37
C GLY A 265 -19.13 2.58 16.09
N ILE A 266 -17.96 3.20 15.93
CA ILE A 266 -17.04 2.97 14.82
C ILE A 266 -15.89 2.12 15.32
N GLU A 267 -15.65 0.98 14.70
CA GLU A 267 -14.44 0.20 14.93
C GLU A 267 -13.23 0.91 14.29
N TRP A 268 -12.08 0.75 14.90
CA TRP A 268 -10.85 1.27 14.31
C TRP A 268 -9.71 0.27 14.42
N GLN A 269 -8.88 0.22 13.39
CA GLN A 269 -7.74 -0.66 13.34
C GLN A 269 -6.52 0.10 12.82
N THR A 270 -5.36 -0.21 13.41
CA THR A 270 -4.08 0.33 12.94
C THR A 270 -3.24 -0.76 12.31
N HIS A 271 -2.23 -0.35 11.54
CA HIS A 271 -1.19 -1.27 11.10
C HIS A 271 -0.55 -1.95 12.30
N ILE A 272 -0.53 -3.27 12.27
CA ILE A 272 0.30 -4.04 13.19
C ILE A 272 1.75 -3.80 12.76
N PRO A 273 2.62 -3.22 13.62
CA PRO A 273 4.04 -3.11 13.33
C PRO A 273 4.58 -4.49 12.97
N ALA A 274 5.57 -4.57 12.08
CA ALA A 274 6.22 -5.83 11.76
C ALA A 274 6.63 -6.52 13.06
N GLY A 275 5.94 -7.59 13.40
CA GLY A 275 6.22 -8.38 14.60
C GLY A 275 7.59 -9.03 14.50
N LYS A 276 8.15 -9.47 15.64
CA LYS A 276 9.40 -10.24 15.71
C LYS A 276 9.32 -11.56 14.92
N ASP A 277 8.12 -12.01 14.60
CA ASP A 277 7.80 -13.23 13.82
C ASP A 277 7.81 -13.02 12.30
N GLY A 278 8.15 -11.82 11.82
CA GLY A 278 8.25 -11.52 10.39
C GLY A 278 6.91 -11.43 9.64
N THR A 279 5.77 -11.61 10.33
CA THR A 279 4.46 -11.38 9.73
C THR A 279 4.25 -9.87 9.58
N ARG A 280 4.56 -9.36 8.40
CA ARG A 280 4.32 -7.97 8.04
C ARG A 280 2.91 -7.81 7.49
N THR A 281 2.02 -7.20 8.25
CA THR A 281 0.94 -6.42 7.66
C THR A 281 1.60 -5.19 7.04
N THR A 282 1.93 -5.31 5.76
CA THR A 282 2.75 -4.30 5.08
C THR A 282 1.95 -3.02 4.85
N ALA A 283 2.67 -1.90 4.72
CA ALA A 283 2.15 -0.61 4.24
C ALA A 283 1.30 -0.73 2.94
N ARG A 284 1.41 -1.83 2.22
CA ARG A 284 0.56 -2.16 1.05
C ARG A 284 -0.93 -2.27 1.35
N SER A 285 -1.33 -2.49 2.60
CA SER A 285 -2.74 -2.47 3.02
C SER A 285 -3.36 -1.07 2.87
N LYS A 286 -2.56 0.01 2.90
CA LYS A 286 -2.98 1.40 2.66
C LYS A 286 -2.90 1.86 1.20
N GLY A 287 -2.56 1.00 0.25
CA GLY A 287 -2.41 1.41 -1.16
C GLY A 287 -3.67 2.03 -1.79
N LYS A 288 -4.82 1.91 -1.15
CA LYS A 288 -6.05 2.55 -1.60
C LYS A 288 -6.11 4.03 -1.23
N VAL A 289 -5.61 4.43 -0.05
CA VAL A 289 -5.56 5.84 0.37
C VAL A 289 -4.33 6.57 -0.19
N GLU A 290 -3.22 5.87 -0.45
CA GLU A 290 -2.04 6.45 -1.08
C GLU A 290 -2.29 6.92 -2.53
N ARG A 291 -3.14 6.19 -3.26
CA ARG A 291 -3.45 6.53 -4.65
C ARG A 291 -4.16 7.88 -4.81
N PRO A 292 -5.23 8.22 -4.05
CA PRO A 292 -5.84 9.54 -4.07
C PRO A 292 -4.85 10.66 -3.80
N PHE A 293 -3.96 10.52 -2.81
CA PHE A 293 -2.92 11.52 -2.55
C PHE A 293 -2.08 11.81 -3.79
N ARG A 294 -1.54 10.77 -4.42
CA ARG A 294 -0.73 10.96 -5.62
C ARG A 294 -1.54 11.62 -6.74
N THR A 295 -2.77 11.17 -6.97
CA THR A 295 -3.61 11.71 -8.03
C THR A 295 -3.97 13.17 -7.79
N VAL A 296 -4.29 13.54 -6.53
CA VAL A 296 -4.59 14.93 -6.16
C VAL A 296 -3.35 15.80 -6.27
N LYS A 297 -2.20 15.34 -5.81
CA LYS A 297 -0.94 16.09 -5.95
C LYS A 297 -0.57 16.30 -7.42
N GLU A 298 -0.67 15.27 -8.25
CA GLU A 298 -0.40 15.38 -9.68
C GLU A 298 -1.38 16.30 -10.42
N ALA A 299 -2.67 16.21 -10.13
CA ALA A 299 -3.70 16.91 -10.90
C ALA A 299 -4.12 18.24 -10.27
N HIS A 300 -4.22 18.31 -8.95
CA HIS A 300 -4.69 19.50 -8.24
C HIS A 300 -3.55 20.40 -7.80
N GLU A 301 -2.54 19.89 -7.12
CA GLU A 301 -1.43 20.71 -6.62
C GLU A 301 -0.53 21.22 -7.74
N THR A 302 -0.42 20.53 -8.88
CA THR A 302 0.30 21.07 -10.06
C THR A 302 -0.41 22.26 -10.71
N LEU A 303 -1.73 22.41 -10.54
CA LEU A 303 -2.46 23.61 -10.98
C LEU A 303 -1.98 24.88 -10.28
N TYR A 304 -1.33 24.76 -9.14
CA TYR A 304 -0.67 25.84 -8.43
C TYR A 304 0.20 26.72 -9.34
N HIS A 305 0.80 26.18 -10.39
CA HIS A 305 1.57 26.96 -11.36
C HIS A 305 0.72 27.93 -12.17
N PHE A 306 -0.58 27.69 -12.28
CA PHE A 306 -1.54 28.48 -13.07
C PHE A 306 -2.54 29.22 -12.20
N HIS A 307 -2.99 28.58 -11.11
CA HIS A 307 -3.97 29.11 -10.16
C HIS A 307 -3.45 28.85 -8.76
N LYS A 308 -2.93 29.89 -8.12
CA LYS A 308 -2.40 29.80 -6.75
C LYS A 308 -3.51 30.06 -5.75
N PRO A 309 -3.92 29.10 -4.94
CA PRO A 309 -4.73 29.43 -3.78
C PRO A 309 -3.89 30.24 -2.80
N GLU A 310 -4.45 31.31 -2.29
CA GLU A 310 -3.78 32.18 -1.31
C GLU A 310 -4.09 31.73 0.11
N THR A 311 -5.27 31.16 0.33
CA THR A 311 -5.75 30.73 1.63
C THR A 311 -6.10 29.24 1.66
N GLU A 312 -6.16 28.66 2.86
CA GLU A 312 -6.62 27.29 3.10
C GLU A 312 -8.05 27.07 2.56
N VAL A 313 -8.92 28.07 2.72
CA VAL A 313 -10.31 28.04 2.23
C VAL A 313 -10.33 27.92 0.70
N GLN A 314 -9.59 28.74 -0.01
CA GLN A 314 -9.52 28.68 -1.48
C GLN A 314 -8.93 27.34 -1.95
N ALA A 315 -7.91 26.83 -1.26
CA ALA A 315 -7.34 25.51 -1.56
C ALA A 315 -8.39 24.39 -1.42
N ASN A 316 -9.20 24.44 -0.34
CA ASN A 316 -10.27 23.49 -0.10
C ASN A 316 -11.44 23.62 -1.09
N GLU A 317 -11.81 24.81 -1.51
CA GLU A 317 -12.82 25.01 -2.55
C GLU A 317 -12.41 24.39 -3.89
N TRP A 318 -11.14 24.55 -4.28
CA TRP A 318 -10.61 23.94 -5.50
C TRP A 318 -10.53 22.43 -5.38
N LEU A 319 -10.05 21.94 -4.25
CA LEU A 319 -9.96 20.52 -3.97
C LEU A 319 -11.34 19.86 -4.02
N MET A 320 -12.33 20.45 -3.34
CA MET A 320 -13.70 19.94 -3.35
C MET A 320 -14.29 19.90 -4.77
N ARG A 321 -14.10 20.97 -5.54
CA ARG A 321 -14.53 21.01 -6.94
C ARG A 321 -13.87 19.93 -7.78
N TYR A 322 -12.58 19.67 -7.57
CA TYR A 322 -11.85 18.61 -8.25
C TYR A 322 -12.37 17.22 -7.85
N LEU A 323 -12.59 16.97 -6.56
CA LEU A 323 -13.12 15.70 -6.06
C LEU A 323 -14.50 15.39 -6.61
N VAL A 324 -15.39 16.40 -6.62
CA VAL A 324 -16.78 16.24 -7.07
C VAL A 324 -16.89 16.10 -8.59
N ARG A 325 -16.17 16.93 -9.33
CA ARG A 325 -16.34 17.01 -10.81
C ARG A 325 -15.40 16.11 -11.59
N THR A 326 -14.31 15.65 -10.97
CA THR A 326 -13.27 14.91 -11.68
C THR A 326 -12.93 13.59 -11.02
N TYR A 327 -12.39 13.60 -9.81
CA TYR A 327 -11.84 12.39 -9.22
C TYR A 327 -12.87 11.29 -8.98
N ASN A 328 -13.97 11.62 -8.30
CA ASN A 328 -14.97 10.65 -7.88
C ASN A 328 -15.93 10.20 -9.00
N VAL A 329 -16.02 10.97 -10.08
CA VAL A 329 -16.85 10.63 -11.26
C VAL A 329 -16.07 9.85 -12.33
N GLN A 330 -14.76 9.66 -12.16
CA GLN A 330 -13.96 8.85 -13.07
C GLN A 330 -14.13 7.36 -12.78
N CYS A 331 -14.18 6.55 -13.84
CA CYS A 331 -14.08 5.09 -13.74
C CYS A 331 -12.74 4.70 -13.12
N HIS A 332 -12.73 3.63 -12.33
CA HIS A 332 -11.51 3.13 -11.69
C HIS A 332 -11.42 1.60 -11.77
N ARG A 333 -10.22 1.05 -11.55
CA ARG A 333 -9.97 -0.39 -11.50
C ARG A 333 -10.41 -1.16 -12.76
N CYS A 334 -10.48 -0.53 -13.92
CA CYS A 334 -11.00 -1.10 -15.16
C CYS A 334 -12.49 -1.48 -15.09
N GLU A 335 -13.24 -0.91 -14.15
CA GLU A 335 -14.69 -1.07 -14.05
C GLU A 335 -15.41 -0.11 -15.00
N PRO A 336 -16.61 -0.46 -15.48
CA PRO A 336 -17.37 0.39 -16.40
C PRO A 336 -18.05 1.60 -15.71
N HIS A 337 -18.05 1.65 -14.38
CA HIS A 337 -18.73 2.65 -13.57
C HIS A 337 -17.74 3.54 -12.81
N SER A 338 -18.18 4.71 -12.42
CA SER A 338 -17.42 5.65 -11.60
C SER A 338 -17.35 5.19 -10.12
N ARG A 339 -16.49 5.85 -9.35
CA ARG A 339 -16.39 5.59 -7.90
C ARG A 339 -17.71 5.90 -7.17
N ILE A 340 -18.38 7.01 -7.54
CA ILE A 340 -19.66 7.37 -6.94
C ILE A 340 -20.76 6.37 -7.31
N GLU A 341 -20.82 5.92 -8.55
CA GLU A 341 -21.77 4.89 -8.97
C GLU A 341 -21.54 3.57 -8.24
N ASP A 342 -20.28 3.15 -8.07
CA ASP A 342 -19.95 1.97 -7.26
C ASP A 342 -20.35 2.15 -5.80
N TRP A 343 -20.11 3.33 -5.23
CA TRP A 343 -20.49 3.65 -3.86
C TRP A 343 -21.99 3.57 -3.63
N LEU A 344 -22.79 4.17 -4.52
CA LEU A 344 -24.26 4.14 -4.45
C LEU A 344 -24.84 2.74 -4.67
N ALA A 345 -24.27 1.98 -5.61
CA ALA A 345 -24.73 0.62 -5.94
C ALA A 345 -24.47 -0.41 -4.84
N ASN A 346 -23.50 -0.15 -3.96
CA ASN A 346 -23.07 -1.08 -2.91
C ASN A 346 -23.33 -0.54 -1.50
N LEU A 347 -24.29 0.34 -1.32
CA LEU A 347 -24.72 0.77 0.02
C LEU A 347 -25.26 -0.43 0.80
N PRO A 348 -25.05 -0.48 2.14
CA PRO A 348 -25.65 -1.50 3.00
C PRO A 348 -27.17 -1.54 2.86
N ALA A 349 -27.77 -2.71 2.96
CA ALA A 349 -29.23 -2.87 2.86
C ALA A 349 -29.99 -2.09 3.94
N GLU A 350 -29.39 -1.93 5.11
CA GLU A 350 -29.90 -1.14 6.23
C GLU A 350 -29.76 0.38 6.03
N GLY A 351 -29.14 0.80 4.95
CA GLY A 351 -28.88 2.21 4.64
C GLY A 351 -27.63 2.77 5.33
N LEU A 352 -27.45 4.09 5.24
CA LEU A 352 -26.34 4.80 5.85
C LEU A 352 -26.61 5.04 7.35
N ARG A 353 -25.59 4.85 8.17
CA ARG A 353 -25.63 5.25 9.58
C ARG A 353 -25.41 6.76 9.66
N GLU A 354 -26.48 7.49 10.05
CA GLU A 354 -26.44 8.96 10.10
C GLU A 354 -25.43 9.48 11.12
N MET A 355 -24.83 10.62 10.82
CA MET A 355 -23.93 11.32 11.73
C MET A 355 -24.72 12.15 12.74
N CYS A 356 -24.22 12.27 13.96
CA CYS A 356 -24.76 13.15 14.98
C CYS A 356 -24.50 14.64 14.67
N THR A 357 -25.12 15.54 15.43
CA THR A 357 -24.84 16.97 15.34
C THR A 357 -23.42 17.28 15.82
N TRP A 358 -22.86 18.42 15.35
CA TRP A 358 -21.54 18.88 15.80
C TRP A 358 -21.44 19.03 17.32
N GLU A 359 -22.49 19.53 17.94
CA GLU A 359 -22.56 19.68 19.39
C GLU A 359 -22.46 18.34 20.16
N GLN A 360 -23.15 17.33 19.67
CA GLN A 360 -23.04 15.98 20.24
C GLN A 360 -21.66 15.39 20.02
N PHE A 361 -21.09 15.59 18.83
CA PHE A 361 -19.75 15.13 18.50
C PHE A 361 -18.70 15.78 19.43
N CYS A 362 -18.76 17.08 19.66
CA CYS A 362 -17.88 17.77 20.59
C CYS A 362 -17.99 17.23 22.04
N ARG A 363 -19.18 16.78 22.45
CA ARG A 363 -19.34 16.14 23.77
C ARG A 363 -18.60 14.80 23.86
N PHE A 364 -18.56 14.04 22.78
CA PHE A 364 -17.79 12.79 22.71
C PHE A 364 -16.28 13.01 22.70
N ALA A 365 -15.84 14.14 22.11
CA ALA A 365 -14.45 14.53 21.95
C ALA A 365 -13.88 15.25 23.20
N ARG A 366 -14.36 14.91 24.39
CA ARG A 366 -13.90 15.48 25.65
C ARG A 366 -13.09 14.47 26.44
N GLU A 367 -12.01 14.97 27.03
CA GLU A 367 -11.19 14.19 27.96
C GLU A 367 -11.39 14.67 29.39
N PRO A 368 -11.63 13.76 30.36
CA PRO A 368 -11.68 14.13 31.75
C PRO A 368 -10.25 14.30 32.29
N GLU A 369 -9.98 15.43 32.89
CA GLU A 369 -8.74 15.71 33.57
C GLU A 369 -8.96 16.19 35.01
N ARG A 370 -8.34 15.54 35.97
CA ARG A 370 -8.42 15.97 37.38
C ARG A 370 -7.41 17.08 37.64
N ARG A 371 -7.90 18.19 38.15
CA ARG A 371 -7.09 19.31 38.58
C ARG A 371 -7.51 19.75 39.98
N LYS A 372 -6.54 20.31 40.73
CA LYS A 372 -6.84 20.99 41.97
C LYS A 372 -7.02 22.48 41.69
N VAL A 373 -8.11 23.04 42.18
CA VAL A 373 -8.36 24.48 42.10
C VAL A 373 -7.42 25.23 43.00
N GLY A 374 -6.79 26.28 42.47
CA GLY A 374 -5.92 27.17 43.27
C GLY A 374 -6.69 27.90 44.38
N THR A 375 -5.98 28.44 45.36
CA THR A 375 -6.57 29.30 46.40
C THR A 375 -7.13 30.61 45.85
N ASP A 376 -6.78 30.95 44.61
CA ASP A 376 -7.24 32.09 43.85
C ASP A 376 -8.49 31.74 43.00
N ALA A 377 -9.15 30.61 43.24
CA ALA A 377 -10.26 30.09 42.49
C ALA A 377 -9.96 29.96 41.00
N ARG A 378 -8.72 29.53 40.65
CA ARG A 378 -8.31 29.33 39.26
C ARG A 378 -7.81 27.91 39.03
N VAL A 379 -8.02 27.45 37.79
CA VAL A 379 -7.54 26.16 37.34
C VAL A 379 -6.92 26.29 35.95
N THR A 380 -5.76 25.68 35.76
CA THR A 380 -5.05 25.74 34.49
C THR A 380 -5.08 24.39 33.78
N ILE A 381 -5.45 24.40 32.48
CA ILE A 381 -5.41 23.23 31.61
C ILE A 381 -4.79 23.65 30.28
N GLU A 382 -3.85 22.87 29.76
CA GLU A 382 -3.13 23.12 28.50
C GLU A 382 -2.62 24.59 28.36
N GLY A 383 -2.14 25.17 29.47
CA GLY A 383 -1.61 26.56 29.52
C GLY A 383 -2.69 27.63 29.57
N THR A 384 -3.97 27.29 29.51
CA THR A 384 -5.08 28.25 29.65
C THR A 384 -5.63 28.20 31.06
N THR A 385 -5.76 29.38 31.70
CA THR A 385 -6.29 29.53 33.05
C THR A 385 -7.74 29.95 33.01
N PHE A 386 -8.56 29.21 33.73
CA PHE A 386 -9.99 29.41 33.88
C PHE A 386 -10.30 29.84 35.32
N GLU A 387 -11.19 30.83 35.50
CA GLU A 387 -11.76 31.16 36.80
C GLU A 387 -12.95 30.22 37.08
N VAL A 388 -13.02 29.73 38.30
CA VAL A 388 -14.12 28.90 38.80
C VAL A 388 -14.76 29.57 40.00
N GLU A 389 -15.89 29.02 40.46
CA GLU A 389 -16.55 29.57 41.63
C GLU A 389 -15.65 29.52 42.85
N PRO A 390 -15.64 30.62 43.66
CA PRO A 390 -14.74 30.75 44.79
C PRO A 390 -14.82 29.64 45.86
N ASP A 391 -15.98 29.04 45.99
CA ASP A 391 -16.23 27.92 46.92
C ASP A 391 -15.54 26.61 46.50
N MET A 392 -15.07 26.54 45.24
CA MET A 392 -14.29 25.42 44.75
C MET A 392 -12.78 25.55 45.10
N ALA A 393 -12.35 26.65 45.70
CA ALA A 393 -10.94 26.83 45.99
C ALA A 393 -10.39 25.74 46.91
N GLY A 394 -9.31 25.09 46.47
CA GLY A 394 -8.71 23.95 47.19
C GLY A 394 -9.32 22.59 46.87
N GLU A 395 -10.48 22.54 46.20
CA GLU A 395 -11.13 21.29 45.84
C GLU A 395 -10.47 20.63 44.62
N SER A 396 -10.70 19.32 44.47
CA SER A 396 -10.28 18.58 43.28
C SER A 396 -11.47 18.41 42.31
N VAL A 397 -11.37 19.07 41.18
CA VAL A 397 -12.42 19.05 40.14
C VAL A 397 -12.03 18.18 38.98
N VAL A 398 -13.03 17.68 38.27
CA VAL A 398 -12.84 16.99 36.99
C VAL A 398 -13.25 17.95 35.87
N LEU A 399 -12.28 18.40 35.10
CA LEU A 399 -12.52 19.23 33.94
C LEU A 399 -12.76 18.33 32.73
N LEU A 400 -13.80 18.61 31.97
CA LEU A 400 -14.07 17.97 30.68
C LEU A 400 -13.65 18.97 29.60
N TRP A 401 -12.51 18.72 29.00
CA TRP A 401 -11.94 19.60 27.97
C TRP A 401 -11.76 18.85 26.64
N GLY A 402 -11.65 19.57 25.54
CA GLY A 402 -11.53 19.01 24.20
C GLY A 402 -12.17 19.90 23.16
N LEU A 403 -12.59 19.32 22.01
CA LEU A 403 -13.26 20.01 20.91
C LEU A 403 -14.50 20.80 21.35
#